data_a7ad2f51c6582b0f34318fe654aa9221
#
_entry.id   a7ad2f51c6582b0f34318fe654aa9221
#
_cell.length_a   1.000
_cell.length_b   1.000
_cell.length_c   1.000
_cell.angle_alpha   90.00
_cell.angle_beta   90.00
_cell.angle_gamma   90.00
#
_symmetry.space_group_name_H-M   'P 1'
#
loop_
_entity.id
_entity.type
_entity.pdbx_description
1 polymer ?
#
loop_
_entity_poly.entity_id
_entity_poly.type
_entity_poly.pdbx_seq_one_letter_code
_entity_poly.pdbx_strand_id
1 'polypeptide(L)'
;SEETLSPQPSPVVRRVPGGPQNPHGEVPTTAVQRVRAWLSKQARYSPARLALGTFALIIGVITALLMLPISSSSDTPAPFVDVLFTAVSAVCVTGLTTVDTATYWSPFGQAVIAVGIVVGGLGVMTLASILGFAVSRHLGLTQRMLATQETGTGAMGQISTLLKAVIATSLTMQAFLAAMFLPRFLAMGFDPARALWDAVFMAISVFNNAGFVILPDGLAPHVTDWWMLVPIILGTTVGAIGFPVIMDVAKNLRAPRRWRLHTKLTLSTYLILAFVGALALALTEWHNPTTLGAIDTPSKILNAMLAGVNSRSSGLSALDVGAMHSQTHFVQDILMMIGGGSASTAGGVKVTTFAVLVLAVIAEARGDRDIETFGRRIPTSAIRLSVAVSLLGLALVAVSVVLLLSMTDYTLDIILFETVSAFATVGLSTGITPILPTGAKYVLIFLMFAGRTGSMTVAAALALRQRSRVIRMPEEQPIIG
;
A
#
# COMPACT_ATOMS: atom_id res chain seq x y z
N SER A 1 68.06 -26.92 44.02
CA SER A 1 67.05 -26.04 44.57
C SER A 1 65.82 -26.15 43.68
N GLU A 2 64.87 -27.01 44.09
CA GLU A 2 63.56 -27.19 43.46
C GLU A 2 62.64 -26.11 44.00
N GLU A 3 62.15 -25.26 43.10
CA GLU A 3 61.04 -24.35 43.37
C GLU A 3 59.72 -25.07 43.09
N THR A 4 59.01 -25.37 44.15
CA THR A 4 57.66 -25.92 44.17
C THR A 4 56.66 -24.88 43.70
N LEU A 5 56.06 -25.08 42.49
CA LEU A 5 54.92 -24.35 41.97
C LEU A 5 53.65 -24.75 42.75
N SER A 6 53.13 -23.83 43.55
CA SER A 6 51.81 -23.93 44.20
C SER A 6 50.69 -23.86 43.13
N PRO A 7 49.59 -24.63 43.24
CA PRO A 7 48.47 -24.55 42.31
C PRO A 7 47.67 -23.30 42.56
N GLN A 8 47.42 -22.54 41.46
CA GLN A 8 46.50 -21.42 41.47
C GLN A 8 45.05 -21.88 41.68
N PRO A 9 44.25 -21.15 42.47
CA PRO A 9 42.84 -21.50 42.65
C PRO A 9 42.04 -21.16 41.39
N SER A 10 41.22 -22.15 40.96
CA SER A 10 40.25 -22.02 39.89
C SER A 10 39.31 -20.81 40.06
N PRO A 11 38.91 -20.08 39.00
CA PRO A 11 38.01 -18.96 39.10
C PRO A 11 36.66 -19.42 39.63
N VAL A 12 36.28 -18.87 40.78
CA VAL A 12 34.94 -19.00 41.33
C VAL A 12 33.96 -18.32 40.37
N VAL A 13 33.19 -19.14 39.64
CA VAL A 13 32.05 -18.66 38.90
C VAL A 13 31.03 -18.08 39.88
N ARG A 14 31.06 -16.76 40.09
CA ARG A 14 29.99 -16.05 40.79
C ARG A 14 28.70 -16.26 39.98
N ARG A 15 27.80 -17.08 40.51
CA ARG A 15 26.39 -17.09 40.06
C ARG A 15 25.85 -15.67 40.24
N VAL A 16 25.53 -15.02 39.15
CA VAL A 16 24.76 -13.76 39.13
C VAL A 16 23.41 -14.08 39.77
N PRO A 17 22.99 -13.35 40.81
CA PRO A 17 21.64 -13.54 41.37
C PRO A 17 20.60 -13.25 40.30
N GLY A 18 19.56 -14.08 40.26
CA GLY A 18 18.52 -14.12 39.24
C GLY A 18 17.98 -12.74 38.86
N GLY A 19 17.82 -12.56 37.54
CA GLY A 19 17.05 -11.46 37.00
C GLY A 19 15.63 -11.43 37.60
N PRO A 20 14.91 -10.30 37.51
CA PRO A 20 13.66 -10.10 38.22
C PRO A 20 12.70 -11.23 37.92
N GLN A 21 12.43 -12.07 38.91
CA GLN A 21 11.33 -13.01 38.92
C GLN A 21 10.07 -12.16 38.85
N ASN A 22 9.28 -12.36 37.79
CA ASN A 22 7.95 -11.82 37.70
C ASN A 22 7.09 -12.46 38.80
N PRO A 23 6.62 -11.74 39.82
CA PRO A 23 5.97 -12.36 40.99
C PRO A 23 4.53 -12.77 40.74
N HIS A 24 3.99 -12.56 39.52
CA HIS A 24 2.61 -12.94 39.18
C HIS A 24 2.59 -13.68 37.84
N GLY A 25 2.92 -14.96 37.90
CA GLY A 25 2.55 -15.95 36.87
C GLY A 25 1.05 -16.23 36.90
N GLU A 26 0.21 -15.21 36.72
CA GLU A 26 -1.22 -15.43 36.54
C GLU A 26 -1.44 -16.13 35.22
N VAL A 27 -1.85 -17.39 35.29
CA VAL A 27 -2.35 -18.14 34.14
C VAL A 27 -3.58 -17.37 33.63
N PRO A 28 -3.62 -16.97 32.34
CA PRO A 28 -4.70 -16.18 31.80
C PRO A 28 -6.03 -16.92 31.96
N THR A 29 -6.88 -16.46 32.85
CA THR A 29 -8.15 -17.12 33.23
C THR A 29 -9.29 -16.77 32.30
N THR A 30 -9.23 -15.62 31.61
CA THR A 30 -10.27 -15.20 30.65
C THR A 30 -9.83 -15.43 29.21
N ALA A 31 -10.80 -15.74 28.32
CA ALA A 31 -10.56 -15.92 26.89
C ALA A 31 -9.82 -14.70 26.28
N VAL A 32 -10.18 -13.48 26.71
CA VAL A 32 -9.56 -12.23 26.27
C VAL A 32 -8.08 -12.16 26.67
N GLN A 33 -7.76 -12.59 27.90
CA GLN A 33 -6.36 -12.61 28.39
C GLN A 33 -5.51 -13.65 27.63
N ARG A 34 -6.10 -14.82 27.31
CA ARG A 34 -5.43 -15.86 26.50
C ARG A 34 -5.16 -15.39 25.07
N VAL A 35 -6.14 -14.74 24.44
CA VAL A 35 -5.97 -14.14 23.10
C VAL A 35 -4.91 -13.04 23.14
N ARG A 36 -4.92 -12.16 24.13
CA ARG A 36 -3.94 -11.09 24.28
C ARG A 36 -2.52 -11.64 24.51
N ALA A 37 -2.37 -12.67 25.35
CA ALA A 37 -1.09 -13.34 25.60
C ALA A 37 -0.60 -14.08 24.34
N TRP A 38 -1.48 -14.73 23.59
CA TRP A 38 -1.15 -15.37 22.32
C TRP A 38 -0.72 -14.34 21.26
N LEU A 39 -1.47 -13.24 21.11
CA LEU A 39 -1.13 -12.14 20.20
C LEU A 39 0.21 -11.50 20.54
N SER A 40 0.48 -11.25 21.81
CA SER A 40 1.76 -10.67 22.24
C SER A 40 2.94 -11.61 22.02
N LYS A 41 2.73 -12.92 22.17
CA LYS A 41 3.73 -13.96 21.87
C LYS A 41 4.00 -14.02 20.37
N GLN A 42 2.95 -14.02 19.56
CA GLN A 42 3.06 -14.07 18.10
C GLN A 42 3.71 -12.80 17.52
N ALA A 43 3.38 -11.62 18.07
CA ALA A 43 3.99 -10.35 17.67
C ALA A 43 5.50 -10.29 17.92
N ARG A 44 6.00 -10.99 18.95
CA ARG A 44 7.44 -11.09 19.24
C ARG A 44 8.19 -12.01 18.27
N TYR A 45 7.53 -13.09 17.81
CA TYR A 45 8.19 -14.13 17.01
C TYR A 45 8.05 -13.93 15.50
N SER A 46 6.96 -13.31 15.02
CA SER A 46 6.77 -13.09 13.58
C SER A 46 5.72 -11.99 13.32
N PRO A 47 6.12 -10.71 13.29
CA PRO A 47 5.21 -9.60 12.99
C PRO A 47 4.52 -9.73 11.63
N ALA A 48 5.18 -10.35 10.65
CA ALA A 48 4.61 -10.60 9.33
C ALA A 48 3.41 -11.57 9.38
N ARG A 49 3.49 -12.65 10.16
CA ARG A 49 2.36 -13.60 10.32
C ARG A 49 1.17 -12.96 11.02
N LEU A 50 1.44 -12.12 12.02
CA LEU A 50 0.38 -11.39 12.71
C LEU A 50 -0.34 -10.43 11.77
N ALA A 51 0.40 -9.74 10.92
CA ALA A 51 -0.15 -8.84 9.91
C ALA A 51 -1.06 -9.60 8.92
N LEU A 52 -0.55 -10.68 8.34
CA LEU A 52 -1.33 -11.52 7.40
C LEU A 52 -2.60 -12.07 8.06
N GLY A 53 -2.50 -12.59 9.28
CA GLY A 53 -3.64 -13.10 10.02
C GLY A 53 -4.68 -12.03 10.36
N THR A 54 -4.23 -10.83 10.72
CA THR A 54 -5.13 -9.70 11.00
C THR A 54 -5.89 -9.26 9.76
N PHE A 55 -5.19 -9.12 8.62
CA PHE A 55 -5.84 -8.78 7.34
C PHE A 55 -6.84 -9.88 6.90
N ALA A 56 -6.46 -11.15 7.01
CA ALA A 56 -7.35 -12.27 6.71
C ALA A 56 -8.60 -12.28 7.61
N LEU A 57 -8.44 -11.99 8.90
CA LEU A 57 -9.56 -11.88 9.85
C LEU A 57 -10.49 -10.73 9.48
N ILE A 58 -9.97 -9.56 9.17
CA ILE A 58 -10.76 -8.40 8.77
C ILE A 58 -11.54 -8.71 7.49
N ILE A 59 -10.89 -9.30 6.49
CA ILE A 59 -11.54 -9.74 5.25
C ILE A 59 -12.67 -10.73 5.56
N GLY A 60 -12.45 -11.70 6.44
CA GLY A 60 -13.47 -12.65 6.86
C GLY A 60 -14.69 -11.97 7.51
N VAL A 61 -14.46 -11.00 8.38
CA VAL A 61 -15.54 -10.23 9.03
C VAL A 61 -16.31 -9.39 8.00
N ILE A 62 -15.62 -8.67 7.13
CA ILE A 62 -16.27 -7.86 6.07
C ILE A 62 -17.05 -8.77 5.11
N THR A 63 -16.50 -9.93 4.72
CA THR A 63 -17.22 -10.92 3.90
C THR A 63 -18.48 -11.38 4.58
N ALA A 64 -18.42 -11.75 5.87
CA ALA A 64 -19.58 -12.19 6.63
C ALA A 64 -20.66 -11.11 6.73
N LEU A 65 -20.27 -9.84 6.92
CA LEU A 65 -21.21 -8.72 6.96
C LEU A 65 -21.84 -8.45 5.58
N LEU A 66 -21.07 -8.54 4.50
CA LEU A 66 -21.58 -8.36 3.13
C LEU A 66 -22.47 -9.52 2.67
N MET A 67 -22.35 -10.71 3.27
CA MET A 67 -23.24 -11.85 3.01
C MET A 67 -24.62 -11.70 3.68
N LEU A 68 -24.81 -10.77 4.59
CA LEU A 68 -26.11 -10.53 5.21
C LEU A 68 -27.12 -10.02 4.15
N PRO A 69 -28.38 -10.49 4.19
CA PRO A 69 -29.39 -10.04 3.23
C PRO A 69 -29.60 -8.52 3.20
N ILE A 70 -29.42 -7.86 4.34
CA ILE A 70 -29.53 -6.39 4.46
C ILE A 70 -28.45 -5.63 3.66
N SER A 71 -27.35 -6.28 3.31
CA SER A 71 -26.23 -5.66 2.60
C SER A 71 -26.48 -5.52 1.09
N SER A 72 -27.40 -6.28 0.51
CA SER A 72 -27.76 -6.25 -0.90
C SER A 72 -29.03 -5.43 -1.13
N SER A 73 -29.09 -4.70 -2.22
CA SER A 73 -30.31 -4.01 -2.70
C SER A 73 -31.20 -4.94 -3.54
N SER A 74 -30.68 -6.09 -3.96
CA SER A 74 -31.42 -7.07 -4.78
C SER A 74 -31.92 -8.21 -3.92
N ASP A 75 -33.07 -8.79 -4.32
CA ASP A 75 -33.63 -9.97 -3.64
C ASP A 75 -32.82 -11.25 -3.86
N THR A 76 -31.89 -11.24 -4.81
CA THR A 76 -30.99 -12.37 -5.09
C THR A 76 -29.62 -12.11 -4.48
N PRO A 77 -29.14 -12.97 -3.56
CA PRO A 77 -27.81 -12.82 -2.99
C PRO A 77 -26.73 -13.03 -4.05
N ALA A 78 -25.66 -12.23 -3.99
CA ALA A 78 -24.50 -12.42 -4.86
C ALA A 78 -23.82 -13.76 -4.58
N PRO A 79 -23.21 -14.39 -5.59
CA PRO A 79 -22.34 -15.53 -5.38
C PRO A 79 -21.25 -15.22 -4.35
N PHE A 80 -20.88 -16.22 -3.54
CA PHE A 80 -19.84 -16.06 -2.52
C PHE A 80 -18.54 -15.45 -3.05
N VAL A 81 -18.14 -15.81 -4.26
CA VAL A 81 -16.91 -15.29 -4.89
C VAL A 81 -16.99 -13.77 -5.09
N ASP A 82 -18.14 -13.22 -5.47
CA ASP A 82 -18.31 -11.78 -5.70
C ASP A 82 -18.35 -11.00 -4.38
N VAL A 83 -18.94 -11.59 -3.34
CA VAL A 83 -18.91 -11.02 -1.98
C VAL A 83 -17.49 -11.01 -1.43
N LEU A 84 -16.77 -12.13 -1.54
CA LEU A 84 -15.38 -12.23 -1.12
C LEU A 84 -14.48 -11.30 -1.92
N PHE A 85 -14.70 -11.20 -3.24
CA PHE A 85 -13.95 -10.30 -4.11
C PHE A 85 -14.12 -8.84 -3.67
N THR A 86 -15.35 -8.41 -3.41
CA THR A 86 -15.64 -7.05 -2.93
C THR A 86 -15.01 -6.80 -1.55
N ALA A 87 -15.10 -7.76 -0.62
CA ALA A 87 -14.48 -7.64 0.69
C ALA A 87 -12.96 -7.50 0.62
N VAL A 88 -12.30 -8.34 -0.19
CA VAL A 88 -10.85 -8.28 -0.39
C VAL A 88 -10.46 -6.97 -1.08
N SER A 89 -11.18 -6.58 -2.13
CA SER A 89 -10.93 -5.31 -2.84
C SER A 89 -11.09 -4.11 -1.92
N ALA A 90 -12.08 -4.09 -1.03
CA ALA A 90 -12.28 -3.00 -0.06
C ALA A 90 -11.18 -2.96 1.00
N VAL A 91 -10.87 -4.08 1.65
CA VAL A 91 -9.86 -4.16 2.72
C VAL A 91 -8.44 -3.99 2.17
N CYS A 92 -8.14 -4.55 1.00
CA CYS A 92 -6.85 -4.34 0.31
C CYS A 92 -6.80 -2.98 -0.42
N VAL A 93 -7.91 -2.22 -0.40
CA VAL A 93 -8.00 -0.88 -0.96
C VAL A 93 -7.61 -0.90 -2.45
N THR A 94 -8.23 -1.79 -3.22
CA THR A 94 -7.91 -2.01 -4.64
C THR A 94 -8.87 -1.27 -5.57
N GLY A 95 -10.19 -1.47 -5.38
CA GLY A 95 -11.22 -0.84 -6.21
C GLY A 95 -11.69 -1.66 -7.42
N LEU A 96 -11.12 -2.82 -7.67
CA LEU A 96 -11.71 -3.76 -8.62
C LEU A 96 -13.04 -4.28 -8.09
N THR A 97 -14.05 -4.35 -8.95
CA THR A 97 -15.41 -4.77 -8.59
C THR A 97 -15.94 -5.80 -9.57
N THR A 98 -16.66 -6.79 -9.07
CA THR A 98 -17.39 -7.77 -9.87
C THR A 98 -18.88 -7.45 -9.97
N VAL A 99 -19.36 -6.56 -9.11
CA VAL A 99 -20.73 -6.03 -9.10
C VAL A 99 -20.67 -4.51 -8.95
N ASP A 100 -21.64 -3.81 -9.51
CA ASP A 100 -21.68 -2.35 -9.40
C ASP A 100 -21.97 -1.91 -7.96
N THR A 101 -21.05 -1.14 -7.40
CA THR A 101 -21.13 -0.72 -5.99
C THR A 101 -22.30 0.24 -5.74
N ALA A 102 -22.67 1.05 -6.72
CA ALA A 102 -23.73 2.03 -6.57
C ALA A 102 -25.13 1.39 -6.52
N THR A 103 -25.37 0.34 -7.31
CA THR A 103 -26.69 -0.25 -7.51
C THR A 103 -26.90 -1.56 -6.78
N TYR A 104 -25.86 -2.39 -6.65
CA TYR A 104 -25.96 -3.71 -6.03
C TYR A 104 -26.02 -3.66 -4.52
N TRP A 105 -25.15 -2.85 -3.90
CA TRP A 105 -25.05 -2.77 -2.43
C TRP A 105 -26.04 -1.77 -1.84
N SER A 106 -26.74 -2.18 -0.81
CA SER A 106 -27.59 -1.30 -0.01
C SER A 106 -26.76 -0.24 0.73
N PRO A 107 -27.36 0.83 1.29
CA PRO A 107 -26.63 1.79 2.13
C PRO A 107 -25.86 1.12 3.27
N PHE A 108 -26.38 0.03 3.84
CA PHE A 108 -25.66 -0.77 4.84
C PHE A 108 -24.46 -1.48 4.22
N GLY A 109 -24.62 -2.13 3.06
CA GLY A 109 -23.50 -2.75 2.33
C GLY A 109 -22.41 -1.75 1.95
N GLN A 110 -22.81 -0.58 1.47
CA GLN A 110 -21.88 0.52 1.17
C GLN A 110 -21.12 1.00 2.44
N ALA A 111 -21.80 1.08 3.59
CA ALA A 111 -21.18 1.41 4.86
C ALA A 111 -20.16 0.36 5.30
N VAL A 112 -20.48 -0.93 5.12
CA VAL A 112 -19.55 -2.04 5.40
C VAL A 112 -18.32 -1.95 4.50
N ILE A 113 -18.50 -1.66 3.20
CA ILE A 113 -17.38 -1.43 2.27
C ILE A 113 -16.53 -0.25 2.71
N ALA A 114 -17.14 0.90 3.08
CA ALA A 114 -16.43 2.08 3.57
C ALA A 114 -15.61 1.78 4.83
N VAL A 115 -16.17 1.03 5.78
CA VAL A 115 -15.44 0.57 6.98
C VAL A 115 -14.28 -0.34 6.59
N GLY A 116 -14.48 -1.26 5.67
CA GLY A 116 -13.43 -2.13 5.14
C GLY A 116 -12.27 -1.32 4.55
N ILE A 117 -12.58 -0.29 3.77
CA ILE A 117 -11.58 0.63 3.18
C ILE A 117 -10.80 1.38 4.26
N VAL A 118 -11.49 1.97 5.23
CA VAL A 118 -10.85 2.73 6.32
C VAL A 118 -9.95 1.84 7.15
N VAL A 119 -10.44 0.67 7.56
CA VAL A 119 -9.66 -0.28 8.38
C VAL A 119 -8.47 -0.83 7.59
N GLY A 120 -8.64 -1.15 6.31
CA GLY A 120 -7.57 -1.60 5.43
C GLY A 120 -6.50 -0.52 5.20
N GLY A 121 -6.90 0.70 4.90
CA GLY A 121 -6.01 1.84 4.68
C GLY A 121 -5.22 2.22 5.93
N LEU A 122 -5.88 2.41 7.06
CA LEU A 122 -5.25 2.69 8.36
C LEU A 122 -4.36 1.53 8.83
N GLY A 123 -4.82 0.29 8.62
CA GLY A 123 -4.08 -0.91 9.01
C GLY A 123 -2.72 -0.98 8.32
N VAL A 124 -2.66 -0.71 7.02
CA VAL A 124 -1.39 -0.72 6.27
C VAL A 124 -0.48 0.44 6.68
N MET A 125 -1.01 1.67 6.78
CA MET A 125 -0.20 2.81 7.21
C MET A 125 0.41 2.60 8.59
N THR A 126 -0.37 2.09 9.52
CA THR A 126 0.07 1.81 10.90
C THR A 126 1.10 0.69 10.92
N LEU A 127 0.82 -0.42 10.25
CA LEU A 127 1.70 -1.59 10.23
C LEU A 127 3.04 -1.27 9.54
N ALA A 128 3.01 -0.59 8.39
CA ALA A 128 4.22 -0.17 7.69
C ALA A 128 5.05 0.81 8.53
N SER A 129 4.40 1.72 9.26
CA SER A 129 5.09 2.65 10.16
C SER A 129 5.73 1.94 11.35
N ILE A 130 5.05 0.97 11.95
CA ILE A 130 5.59 0.14 13.04
C ILE A 130 6.77 -0.71 12.56
N LEU A 131 6.64 -1.34 11.40
CA LEU A 131 7.71 -2.15 10.81
C LEU A 131 8.91 -1.31 10.42
N GLY A 132 8.69 -0.13 9.82
CA GLY A 132 9.75 0.83 9.52
C GLY A 132 10.50 1.29 10.76
N PHE A 133 9.78 1.53 11.85
CA PHE A 133 10.38 1.87 13.14
C PHE A 133 11.18 0.70 13.75
N ALA A 134 10.66 -0.53 13.67
CA ALA A 134 11.36 -1.72 14.14
C ALA A 134 12.66 -1.98 13.36
N VAL A 135 12.63 -1.82 12.03
CA VAL A 135 13.82 -1.94 11.17
C VAL A 135 14.85 -0.85 11.49
N SER A 136 14.42 0.40 11.65
CA SER A 136 15.31 1.51 12.01
C SER A 136 15.98 1.29 13.38
N ARG A 137 15.26 0.71 14.33
CA ARG A 137 15.81 0.34 15.65
C ARG A 137 16.86 -0.77 15.57
N HIS A 138 16.72 -1.71 14.68
CA HIS A 138 17.68 -2.82 14.53
C HIS A 138 18.98 -2.37 13.87
N LEU A 139 18.91 -1.39 12.96
CA LEU A 139 20.09 -0.79 12.32
C LEU A 139 20.86 0.18 13.25
N GLY A 140 20.23 0.66 14.33
CA GLY A 140 20.77 1.67 15.27
C GLY A 140 21.44 1.10 16.52
N LEU A 141 21.84 -0.18 16.58
CA LEU A 141 22.47 -0.80 17.76
C LEU A 141 23.76 -0.09 18.22
N THR A 142 24.49 0.56 17.32
CA THR A 142 25.68 1.34 17.63
C THR A 142 25.36 2.69 18.32
N GLN A 143 24.17 3.24 18.13
CA GLN A 143 23.73 4.47 18.83
C GLN A 143 23.07 4.18 20.18
N ARG A 144 22.70 2.94 20.47
CA ARG A 144 22.05 2.55 21.73
C ARG A 144 22.97 2.50 22.93
N MET A 145 24.28 2.36 22.76
CA MET A 145 25.22 2.41 23.89
C MET A 145 25.35 3.80 24.52
N LEU A 146 24.93 4.85 23.82
CA LEU A 146 24.97 6.23 24.31
C LEU A 146 23.64 6.72 24.91
N ALA A 147 22.53 6.00 24.70
CA ALA A 147 21.18 6.42 25.11
C ALA A 147 20.56 5.52 26.20
N THR A 148 21.32 4.67 26.85
CA THR A 148 20.82 3.67 27.84
C THR A 148 20.42 4.27 29.21
N GLN A 149 20.28 5.57 29.35
CA GLN A 149 19.86 6.17 30.61
C GLN A 149 18.44 6.76 30.66
N GLU A 150 17.65 6.71 29.60
CA GLU A 150 16.29 7.25 29.68
C GLU A 150 15.22 6.26 29.23
N THR A 151 14.53 5.72 30.19
CA THR A 151 13.14 5.29 30.31
C THR A 151 12.64 4.09 29.49
N GLY A 152 12.44 2.97 30.20
CA GLY A 152 11.77 1.74 29.73
C GLY A 152 10.27 1.85 29.36
N THR A 153 9.69 3.04 29.38
CA THR A 153 8.29 3.32 28.99
C THR A 153 8.13 3.85 27.56
N GLY A 154 9.24 4.15 26.87
CA GLY A 154 9.23 4.90 25.60
C GLY A 154 8.66 4.18 24.38
N ALA A 155 8.71 2.85 24.29
CA ALA A 155 8.37 2.15 23.06
C ALA A 155 6.84 2.02 22.82
N MET A 156 6.08 1.67 23.84
CA MET A 156 4.61 1.58 23.74
C MET A 156 3.95 2.95 23.61
N GLY A 157 4.47 3.97 24.31
CA GLY A 157 4.00 5.34 24.21
C GLY A 157 4.23 5.94 22.82
N GLN A 158 5.35 5.63 22.17
CA GLN A 158 5.66 6.09 20.83
C GLN A 158 4.75 5.45 19.77
N ILE A 159 4.41 4.17 19.89
CA ILE A 159 3.47 3.47 18.98
C ILE A 159 2.07 4.05 19.13
N SER A 160 1.59 4.28 20.35
CA SER A 160 0.29 4.89 20.60
C SER A 160 0.19 6.31 20.02
N THR A 161 1.24 7.12 20.20
CA THR A 161 1.31 8.47 19.63
C THR A 161 1.31 8.43 18.10
N LEU A 162 2.06 7.51 17.49
CA LEU A 162 2.09 7.32 16.05
C LEU A 162 0.71 6.92 15.52
N LEU A 163 0.05 5.96 16.16
CA LEU A 163 -1.30 5.53 15.77
C LEU A 163 -2.31 6.67 15.85
N LYS A 164 -2.31 7.43 16.93
CA LYS A 164 -3.17 8.62 17.07
C LYS A 164 -2.91 9.65 15.96
N ALA A 165 -1.65 9.90 15.62
CA ALA A 165 -1.27 10.82 14.56
C ALA A 165 -1.72 10.32 13.18
N VAL A 166 -1.58 9.03 12.87
CA VAL A 166 -2.07 8.43 11.62
C VAL A 166 -3.59 8.56 11.52
N ILE A 167 -4.32 8.21 12.57
CA ILE A 167 -5.79 8.30 12.59
C ILE A 167 -6.24 9.77 12.45
N ALA A 168 -5.65 10.68 13.22
CA ALA A 168 -6.01 12.10 13.17
C ALA A 168 -5.75 12.71 11.78
N THR A 169 -4.61 12.42 11.17
CA THR A 169 -4.27 12.88 9.81
C THR A 169 -5.25 12.32 8.79
N SER A 170 -5.54 11.02 8.86
CA SER A 170 -6.48 10.36 7.96
C SER A 170 -7.88 10.97 8.05
N LEU A 171 -8.42 11.11 9.27
CA LEU A 171 -9.75 11.69 9.49
C LEU A 171 -9.82 13.15 9.05
N THR A 172 -8.78 13.95 9.33
CA THR A 172 -8.72 15.35 8.92
C THR A 172 -8.73 15.49 7.40
N MET A 173 -7.94 14.69 6.69
CA MET A 173 -7.90 14.70 5.23
C MET A 173 -9.22 14.23 4.61
N GLN A 174 -9.82 13.18 5.16
CA GLN A 174 -11.13 12.70 4.70
C GLN A 174 -12.23 13.73 4.95
N ALA A 175 -12.24 14.39 6.10
CA ALA A 175 -13.20 15.46 6.39
C ALA A 175 -13.02 16.65 5.44
N PHE A 176 -11.79 17.03 5.14
CA PHE A 176 -11.47 18.08 4.17
C PHE A 176 -11.97 17.73 2.76
N LEU A 177 -11.71 16.52 2.29
CA LEU A 177 -12.18 16.03 0.99
C LEU A 177 -13.72 15.96 0.94
N ALA A 178 -14.37 15.46 1.99
CA ALA A 178 -15.83 15.45 2.09
C ALA A 178 -16.42 16.87 2.01
N ALA A 179 -15.78 17.84 2.66
CA ALA A 179 -16.17 19.25 2.56
C ALA A 179 -15.98 19.83 1.15
N MET A 180 -15.05 19.32 0.37
CA MET A 180 -14.89 19.71 -1.05
C MET A 180 -15.94 19.06 -1.95
N PHE A 181 -16.30 17.79 -1.73
CA PHE A 181 -17.28 17.06 -2.54
C PHE A 181 -18.73 17.48 -2.24
N LEU A 182 -19.06 17.74 -0.98
CA LEU A 182 -20.44 18.01 -0.55
C LEU A 182 -21.13 19.15 -1.32
N PRO A 183 -20.53 20.34 -1.49
CA PRO A 183 -21.15 21.41 -2.26
C PRO A 183 -21.44 21.03 -3.72
N ARG A 184 -20.57 20.19 -4.30
CA ARG A 184 -20.76 19.72 -5.68
C ARG A 184 -21.97 18.81 -5.80
N PHE A 185 -22.11 17.84 -4.89
CA PHE A 185 -23.27 16.93 -4.89
C PHE A 185 -24.58 17.66 -4.61
N LEU A 186 -24.57 18.65 -3.73
CA LEU A 186 -25.73 19.52 -3.52
C LEU A 186 -26.07 20.33 -4.79
N ALA A 187 -25.08 20.87 -5.49
CA ALA A 187 -25.27 21.60 -6.75
C ALA A 187 -25.80 20.69 -7.89
N MET A 188 -25.53 19.37 -7.82
CA MET A 188 -26.09 18.37 -8.74
C MET A 188 -27.55 18.02 -8.44
N GLY A 189 -28.13 18.57 -7.37
CA GLY A 189 -29.52 18.35 -7.00
C GLY A 189 -29.76 17.10 -6.16
N PHE A 190 -28.73 16.50 -5.57
CA PHE A 190 -28.89 15.36 -4.66
C PHE A 190 -29.57 15.80 -3.37
N ASP A 191 -30.40 14.91 -2.82
CA ASP A 191 -30.94 15.10 -1.48
C ASP A 191 -29.81 15.31 -0.46
N PRO A 192 -29.93 16.25 0.51
CA PRO A 192 -28.86 16.58 1.43
C PRO A 192 -28.26 15.37 2.20
N ALA A 193 -29.09 14.41 2.60
CA ALA A 193 -28.63 13.22 3.29
C ALA A 193 -27.79 12.33 2.36
N ARG A 194 -28.25 12.13 1.11
CA ARG A 194 -27.51 11.41 0.09
C ARG A 194 -26.23 12.13 -0.29
N ALA A 195 -26.29 13.45 -0.52
CA ALA A 195 -25.11 14.23 -0.86
C ALA A 195 -24.02 14.15 0.22
N LEU A 196 -24.41 14.16 1.49
CA LEU A 196 -23.48 13.97 2.60
C LEU A 196 -22.86 12.57 2.60
N TRP A 197 -23.68 11.53 2.40
CA TRP A 197 -23.19 10.17 2.33
C TRP A 197 -22.23 9.95 1.18
N ASP A 198 -22.60 10.39 -0.02
CA ASP A 198 -21.77 10.28 -1.22
C ASP A 198 -20.45 11.06 -1.05
N ALA A 199 -20.47 12.25 -0.44
CA ALA A 199 -19.28 13.04 -0.15
C ALA A 199 -18.34 12.33 0.83
N VAL A 200 -18.87 11.74 1.91
CA VAL A 200 -18.09 10.99 2.89
C VAL A 200 -17.51 9.73 2.27
N PHE A 201 -18.31 8.97 1.52
CA PHE A 201 -17.85 7.76 0.86
C PHE A 201 -16.75 8.06 -0.16
N MET A 202 -16.93 9.08 -1.02
CA MET A 202 -15.92 9.51 -1.98
C MET A 202 -14.64 9.98 -1.29
N ALA A 203 -14.74 10.73 -0.20
CA ALA A 203 -13.58 11.17 0.57
C ALA A 203 -12.80 9.97 1.16
N ILE A 204 -13.50 8.97 1.70
CA ILE A 204 -12.92 7.72 2.19
C ILE A 204 -12.22 6.97 1.05
N SER A 205 -12.92 6.77 -0.07
CA SER A 205 -12.39 6.03 -1.22
C SER A 205 -11.15 6.71 -1.81
N VAL A 206 -11.22 8.02 -2.01
CA VAL A 206 -10.15 8.82 -2.64
C VAL A 206 -8.90 8.88 -1.76
N PHE A 207 -9.04 9.25 -0.48
CA PHE A 207 -7.89 9.38 0.42
C PHE A 207 -7.18 8.04 0.65
N ASN A 208 -7.96 6.96 0.83
CA ASN A 208 -7.40 5.63 1.01
C ASN A 208 -6.93 4.98 -0.30
N ASN A 209 -7.10 5.64 -1.44
CA ASN A 209 -6.77 5.10 -2.76
C ASN A 209 -7.54 3.81 -3.08
N ALA A 210 -8.81 3.74 -2.65
CA ALA A 210 -9.61 2.53 -2.75
C ALA A 210 -10.31 2.34 -4.10
N GLY A 211 -10.57 3.43 -4.85
CA GLY A 211 -11.14 3.36 -6.19
C GLY A 211 -12.62 3.00 -6.28
N PHE A 212 -13.32 2.83 -5.17
CA PHE A 212 -14.76 2.58 -5.16
C PHE A 212 -15.55 3.87 -5.41
N VAL A 213 -16.58 3.76 -6.23
CA VAL A 213 -17.50 4.86 -6.56
C VAL A 213 -18.93 4.38 -6.35
N ILE A 214 -19.76 5.20 -5.70
CA ILE A 214 -21.19 4.93 -5.48
C ILE A 214 -22.09 5.89 -6.26
N LEU A 215 -21.51 6.67 -7.18
CA LEU A 215 -22.25 7.55 -8.07
C LEU A 215 -22.91 6.75 -9.19
N PRO A 216 -24.11 7.15 -9.65
CA PRO A 216 -24.72 6.58 -10.83
C PRO A 216 -23.79 6.70 -12.04
N ASP A 217 -23.59 5.59 -12.76
CA ASP A 217 -22.70 5.52 -13.93
C ASP A 217 -21.22 5.87 -13.66
N GLY A 218 -20.80 5.83 -12.38
CA GLY A 218 -19.43 6.08 -11.95
C GLY A 218 -18.96 7.51 -12.19
N LEU A 219 -17.73 7.66 -12.69
CA LEU A 219 -17.14 8.98 -13.00
C LEU A 219 -17.28 9.40 -14.47
N ALA A 220 -17.74 8.52 -15.35
CA ALA A 220 -17.87 8.84 -16.77
C ALA A 220 -18.70 10.11 -17.08
N PRO A 221 -19.85 10.36 -16.39
CA PRO A 221 -20.59 11.61 -16.59
C PRO A 221 -19.85 12.87 -16.16
N HIS A 222 -18.77 12.72 -15.38
CA HIS A 222 -18.00 13.82 -14.77
C HIS A 222 -16.67 14.11 -15.46
N VAL A 223 -16.47 13.60 -16.70
CA VAL A 223 -15.21 13.72 -17.44
C VAL A 223 -14.74 15.17 -17.67
N THR A 224 -15.66 16.14 -17.68
CA THR A 224 -15.37 17.58 -17.81
C THR A 224 -15.51 18.36 -16.50
N ASP A 225 -15.83 17.68 -15.42
CA ASP A 225 -16.14 18.30 -14.12
C ASP A 225 -14.88 18.52 -13.26
N TRP A 226 -14.32 19.70 -13.35
CA TRP A 226 -13.15 20.10 -12.56
C TRP A 226 -13.39 20.02 -11.05
N TRP A 227 -14.61 20.36 -10.60
CA TRP A 227 -14.94 20.31 -9.18
C TRP A 227 -15.00 18.88 -8.61
N MET A 228 -15.27 17.93 -9.46
CA MET A 228 -15.21 16.50 -9.08
C MET A 228 -13.78 15.95 -9.18
N LEU A 229 -13.08 16.20 -10.28
CA LEU A 229 -11.83 15.52 -10.58
C LEU A 229 -10.61 16.10 -9.83
N VAL A 230 -10.59 17.42 -9.56
CA VAL A 230 -9.48 18.04 -8.81
C VAL A 230 -9.37 17.51 -7.37
N PRO A 231 -10.45 17.43 -6.57
CA PRO A 231 -10.38 16.78 -5.25
C PRO A 231 -9.91 15.33 -5.29
N ILE A 232 -10.28 14.58 -6.34
CA ILE A 232 -9.81 13.21 -6.54
C ILE A 232 -8.29 13.20 -6.74
N ILE A 233 -7.75 14.04 -7.62
CA ILE A 233 -6.30 14.15 -7.85
C ILE A 233 -5.57 14.51 -6.56
N LEU A 234 -6.05 15.50 -5.82
CA LEU A 234 -5.45 15.95 -4.56
C LEU A 234 -5.48 14.87 -3.49
N GLY A 235 -6.65 14.30 -3.25
CA GLY A 235 -6.82 13.30 -2.19
C GLY A 235 -6.04 12.01 -2.46
N THR A 236 -6.06 11.52 -3.71
CA THR A 236 -5.26 10.37 -4.14
C THR A 236 -3.77 10.64 -3.95
N THR A 237 -3.28 11.82 -4.35
CA THR A 237 -1.87 12.20 -4.20
C THR A 237 -1.46 12.21 -2.72
N VAL A 238 -2.24 12.87 -1.85
CA VAL A 238 -1.93 12.95 -0.42
C VAL A 238 -1.95 11.57 0.23
N GLY A 239 -2.93 10.74 -0.07
CA GLY A 239 -2.99 9.36 0.41
C GLY A 239 -1.81 8.51 -0.06
N ALA A 240 -1.37 8.71 -1.31
CA ALA A 240 -0.30 7.91 -1.95
C ALA A 240 1.12 8.29 -1.54
N ILE A 241 1.40 9.51 -1.09
CA ILE A 241 2.75 9.90 -0.67
C ILE A 241 3.17 9.29 0.67
N GLY A 242 2.22 8.96 1.51
CA GLY A 242 2.44 8.26 2.77
C GLY A 242 2.55 9.15 4.01
N PHE A 243 2.17 8.58 5.14
CA PHE A 243 2.13 9.27 6.43
C PHE A 243 3.48 9.89 6.85
N PRO A 244 4.63 9.19 6.74
CA PRO A 244 5.92 9.77 7.12
C PRO A 244 6.28 11.03 6.34
N VAL A 245 5.93 11.07 5.05
CA VAL A 245 6.16 12.22 4.18
C VAL A 245 5.25 13.38 4.58
N ILE A 246 3.96 13.11 4.81
CA ILE A 246 3.01 14.14 5.26
C ILE A 246 3.50 14.80 6.55
N MET A 247 3.95 14.01 7.52
CA MET A 247 4.44 14.52 8.80
C MET A 247 5.74 15.32 8.67
N ASP A 248 6.67 14.88 7.82
CA ASP A 248 7.94 15.59 7.61
C ASP A 248 7.72 16.92 6.88
N VAL A 249 6.88 16.93 5.87
CA VAL A 249 6.47 18.14 5.15
C VAL A 249 5.74 19.11 6.08
N ALA A 250 4.79 18.62 6.89
CA ALA A 250 4.01 19.47 7.81
C ALA A 250 4.92 20.15 8.87
N LYS A 251 5.92 19.42 9.38
CA LYS A 251 6.91 19.96 10.35
C LYS A 251 7.87 20.97 9.73
N ASN A 252 8.21 20.82 8.46
CA ASN A 252 9.24 21.59 7.78
C ASN A 252 8.72 22.28 6.51
N LEU A 253 7.46 22.73 6.52
CA LEU A 253 6.77 23.28 5.34
C LEU A 253 7.54 24.43 4.68
N ARG A 254 8.16 25.31 5.48
CA ARG A 254 8.92 26.48 5.00
C ARG A 254 10.41 26.21 4.79
N ALA A 255 10.88 24.99 5.07
CA ALA A 255 12.29 24.61 4.99
C ALA A 255 12.50 23.27 4.25
N PRO A 256 12.25 23.20 2.92
CA PRO A 256 12.38 21.94 2.16
C PRO A 256 13.78 21.32 2.23
N ARG A 257 14.81 22.10 2.46
CA ARG A 257 16.20 21.62 2.63
C ARG A 257 16.36 20.70 3.84
N ARG A 258 15.49 20.83 4.88
CA ARG A 258 15.49 20.01 6.10
C ARG A 258 14.70 18.70 5.97
N TRP A 259 14.00 18.50 4.85
CA TRP A 259 13.29 17.26 4.62
C TRP A 259 14.25 16.07 4.59
N ARG A 260 13.79 14.95 5.13
CA ARG A 260 14.54 13.70 5.13
C ARG A 260 14.74 13.18 3.71
N LEU A 261 15.78 12.34 3.50
CA LEU A 261 16.04 11.71 2.20
C LEU A 261 14.79 10.97 1.68
N HIS A 262 14.12 10.21 2.55
CA HIS A 262 12.89 9.50 2.21
C HIS A 262 11.80 10.42 1.62
N THR A 263 11.57 11.58 2.26
CA THR A 263 10.59 12.58 1.79
C THR A 263 10.96 13.15 0.43
N LYS A 264 12.21 13.56 0.25
CA LYS A 264 12.70 14.11 -1.01
C LYS A 264 12.62 13.10 -2.15
N LEU A 265 13.04 11.86 -1.88
CA LEU A 265 13.03 10.79 -2.87
C LEU A 265 11.59 10.38 -3.24
N THR A 266 10.70 10.26 -2.25
CA THR A 266 9.29 9.93 -2.48
C THR A 266 8.61 11.02 -3.31
N LEU A 267 8.68 12.28 -2.90
CA LEU A 267 8.00 13.37 -3.59
C LEU A 267 8.54 13.59 -5.00
N SER A 268 9.86 13.63 -5.18
CA SER A 268 10.45 13.84 -6.51
C SER A 268 10.08 12.70 -7.47
N THR A 269 10.23 11.45 -7.05
CA THR A 269 9.90 10.30 -7.89
C THR A 269 8.39 10.22 -8.16
N TYR A 270 7.57 10.48 -7.13
CA TYR A 270 6.12 10.47 -7.29
C TYR A 270 5.65 11.50 -8.31
N LEU A 271 6.11 12.75 -8.21
CA LEU A 271 5.70 13.83 -9.11
C LEU A 271 6.23 13.64 -10.54
N ILE A 272 7.48 13.18 -10.68
CA ILE A 272 8.03 12.85 -12.00
C ILE A 272 7.20 11.77 -12.69
N LEU A 273 6.88 10.69 -12.01
CA LEU A 273 6.08 9.60 -12.57
C LEU A 273 4.63 10.03 -12.85
N ALA A 274 4.04 10.88 -12.02
CA ALA A 274 2.71 11.43 -12.29
C ALA A 274 2.71 12.29 -13.55
N PHE A 275 3.73 13.13 -13.73
CA PHE A 275 3.90 13.95 -14.94
C PHE A 275 4.15 13.08 -16.18
N VAL A 276 5.06 12.11 -16.10
CA VAL A 276 5.35 11.17 -17.20
C VAL A 276 4.09 10.39 -17.59
N GLY A 277 3.31 9.92 -16.62
CA GLY A 277 2.05 9.23 -16.87
C GLY A 277 1.00 10.11 -17.53
N ALA A 278 0.85 11.35 -17.07
CA ALA A 278 -0.05 12.32 -17.67
C ALA A 278 0.36 12.65 -19.11
N LEU A 279 1.64 12.88 -19.34
CA LEU A 279 2.18 13.16 -20.67
C LEU A 279 2.00 11.96 -21.61
N ALA A 280 2.30 10.75 -21.15
CA ALA A 280 2.14 9.53 -21.94
C ALA A 280 0.68 9.32 -22.37
N LEU A 281 -0.27 9.44 -21.42
CA LEU A 281 -1.69 9.35 -21.77
C LEU A 281 -2.10 10.44 -22.76
N ALA A 282 -1.67 11.68 -22.54
CA ALA A 282 -1.96 12.77 -23.48
C ALA A 282 -1.44 12.47 -24.87
N LEU A 283 -0.21 11.97 -25.00
CA LEU A 283 0.37 11.66 -26.31
C LEU A 283 -0.29 10.48 -27.02
N THR A 284 -0.71 9.44 -26.28
CA THR A 284 -1.29 8.24 -26.87
C THR A 284 -2.77 8.35 -27.15
N GLU A 285 -3.52 9.13 -26.36
CA GLU A 285 -4.98 9.20 -26.42
C GLU A 285 -5.52 10.52 -26.97
N TRP A 286 -4.69 11.52 -27.28
CA TRP A 286 -5.13 12.88 -27.63
C TRP A 286 -6.17 12.93 -28.75
N HIS A 287 -6.03 12.06 -29.74
CA HIS A 287 -6.91 11.98 -30.91
C HIS A 287 -7.86 10.78 -30.87
N ASN A 288 -7.82 9.97 -29.81
CA ASN A 288 -8.72 8.82 -29.70
C ASN A 288 -10.16 9.29 -29.48
N PRO A 289 -11.08 9.07 -30.45
CA PRO A 289 -12.44 9.61 -30.38
C PRO A 289 -13.30 8.99 -29.27
N THR A 290 -12.87 7.84 -28.73
CA THR A 290 -13.58 7.13 -27.64
C THR A 290 -13.10 7.55 -26.25
N THR A 291 -11.99 8.29 -26.16
CA THR A 291 -11.40 8.76 -24.90
C THR A 291 -11.16 10.27 -24.93
N LEU A 292 -9.91 10.74 -24.97
CA LEU A 292 -9.59 12.18 -24.94
C LEU A 292 -10.08 12.94 -26.17
N GLY A 293 -10.14 12.32 -27.34
CA GLY A 293 -10.53 12.99 -28.58
C GLY A 293 -11.94 13.58 -28.57
N ALA A 294 -12.81 13.04 -27.71
CA ALA A 294 -14.23 13.45 -27.62
C ALA A 294 -14.46 14.70 -26.74
N ILE A 295 -13.47 15.17 -25.99
CA ILE A 295 -13.61 16.23 -25.01
C ILE A 295 -12.77 17.47 -25.36
N ASP A 296 -13.07 18.60 -24.73
CA ASP A 296 -12.37 19.87 -24.91
C ASP A 296 -10.93 19.82 -24.33
N THR A 297 -10.06 20.68 -24.81
CA THR A 297 -8.64 20.70 -24.45
C THR A 297 -8.36 20.84 -22.95
N PRO A 298 -9.03 21.74 -22.19
CA PRO A 298 -8.85 21.80 -20.74
C PRO A 298 -9.20 20.48 -20.04
N SER A 299 -10.28 19.81 -20.46
CA SER A 299 -10.70 18.53 -19.90
C SER A 299 -9.77 17.38 -20.31
N LYS A 300 -9.13 17.44 -21.50
CA LYS A 300 -8.06 16.51 -21.86
C LYS A 300 -6.89 16.57 -20.89
N ILE A 301 -6.44 17.78 -20.56
CA ILE A 301 -5.33 18.00 -19.63
C ILE A 301 -5.72 17.50 -18.23
N LEU A 302 -6.93 17.80 -17.78
CA LEU A 302 -7.44 17.36 -16.48
C LEU A 302 -7.47 15.84 -16.37
N ASN A 303 -7.99 15.14 -17.38
CA ASN A 303 -8.05 13.68 -17.39
C ASN A 303 -6.67 13.04 -17.55
N ALA A 304 -5.76 13.66 -18.28
CA ALA A 304 -4.37 13.22 -18.36
C ALA A 304 -3.68 13.32 -16.98
N MET A 305 -3.89 14.40 -16.23
CA MET A 305 -3.39 14.56 -14.87
C MET A 305 -4.02 13.52 -13.92
N LEU A 306 -5.33 13.31 -14.03
CA LEU A 306 -6.03 12.28 -13.27
C LEU A 306 -5.42 10.90 -13.51
N ALA A 307 -5.22 10.54 -14.77
CA ALA A 307 -4.62 9.26 -15.14
C ALA A 307 -3.17 9.13 -14.66
N GLY A 308 -2.36 10.18 -14.74
CA GLY A 308 -0.98 10.19 -14.26
C GLY A 308 -0.86 9.90 -12.76
N VAL A 309 -1.84 10.35 -11.97
CA VAL A 309 -1.92 10.08 -10.52
C VAL A 309 -2.57 8.74 -10.26
N ASN A 310 -3.74 8.48 -10.83
CA ASN A 310 -4.58 7.33 -10.47
C ASN A 310 -4.13 6.00 -11.11
N SER A 311 -3.34 6.02 -12.18
CA SER A 311 -2.70 4.80 -12.71
C SER A 311 -1.68 4.19 -11.74
N ARG A 312 -1.27 4.91 -10.71
CA ARG A 312 -0.31 4.42 -9.72
C ARG A 312 -0.97 3.98 -8.42
N SER A 313 -2.18 4.45 -8.19
CA SER A 313 -3.02 4.04 -7.07
C SER A 313 -4.41 4.64 -7.23
N SER A 314 -5.40 4.08 -6.56
CA SER A 314 -6.80 4.52 -6.58
C SER A 314 -7.63 4.07 -7.78
N GLY A 315 -7.07 3.94 -8.98
CA GLY A 315 -7.78 3.39 -10.14
C GLY A 315 -9.03 4.15 -10.59
N LEU A 316 -9.23 5.38 -10.13
CA LEU A 316 -10.36 6.20 -10.53
C LEU A 316 -10.12 6.80 -11.92
N SER A 317 -11.01 6.56 -12.85
CA SER A 317 -10.96 7.11 -14.21
C SER A 317 -12.34 7.61 -14.61
N ALA A 318 -12.38 8.77 -15.25
CA ALA A 318 -13.57 9.27 -15.91
C ALA A 318 -13.62 8.87 -17.40
N LEU A 319 -12.52 8.34 -17.95
CA LEU A 319 -12.42 7.80 -19.29
C LEU A 319 -12.69 6.31 -19.28
N ASP A 320 -13.18 5.79 -20.38
CA ASP A 320 -13.31 4.34 -20.61
C ASP A 320 -11.93 3.73 -20.85
N VAL A 321 -11.40 3.05 -19.83
CA VAL A 321 -10.08 2.42 -19.86
C VAL A 321 -10.04 1.30 -20.91
N GLY A 322 -11.13 0.56 -21.08
CA GLY A 322 -11.22 -0.52 -22.09
C GLY A 322 -11.16 -0.02 -23.54
N ALA A 323 -11.50 1.24 -23.78
CA ALA A 323 -11.44 1.87 -25.10
C ALA A 323 -10.10 2.54 -25.43
N MET A 324 -9.14 2.50 -24.52
CA MET A 324 -7.79 3.03 -24.73
C MET A 324 -6.96 2.12 -25.66
N HIS A 325 -5.93 2.69 -26.28
CA HIS A 325 -5.01 1.93 -27.12
C HIS A 325 -4.12 0.98 -26.29
N SER A 326 -3.68 -0.12 -26.90
CA SER A 326 -2.81 -1.11 -26.22
C SER A 326 -1.50 -0.52 -25.72
N GLN A 327 -0.92 0.46 -26.43
CA GLN A 327 0.27 1.17 -25.95
C GLN A 327 0.00 2.00 -24.68
N THR A 328 -1.20 2.54 -24.54
CA THR A 328 -1.64 3.24 -23.32
C THR A 328 -1.78 2.26 -22.16
N HIS A 329 -2.40 1.09 -22.38
CA HIS A 329 -2.47 0.03 -21.38
C HIS A 329 -1.07 -0.38 -20.91
N PHE A 330 -0.12 -0.59 -21.82
CA PHE A 330 1.22 -0.99 -21.48
C PHE A 330 1.96 0.07 -20.65
N VAL A 331 1.81 1.36 -20.96
CA VAL A 331 2.37 2.44 -20.14
C VAL A 331 1.73 2.47 -18.76
N GLN A 332 0.41 2.29 -18.70
CA GLN A 332 -0.30 2.21 -17.43
C GLN A 332 0.13 0.99 -16.59
N ASP A 333 0.40 -0.16 -17.21
CA ASP A 333 0.95 -1.35 -16.52
C ASP A 333 2.26 -1.04 -15.83
N ILE A 334 3.18 -0.35 -16.50
CA ILE A 334 4.46 0.07 -15.91
C ILE A 334 4.21 1.02 -14.73
N LEU A 335 3.33 2.00 -14.89
CA LEU A 335 3.00 2.97 -13.84
C LEU A 335 2.28 2.31 -12.65
N MET A 336 1.38 1.36 -12.91
CA MET A 336 0.68 0.61 -11.87
C MET A 336 1.64 -0.23 -11.02
N MET A 337 2.65 -0.87 -11.65
CA MET A 337 3.69 -1.61 -10.92
C MET A 337 4.49 -0.71 -9.98
N ILE A 338 4.66 0.56 -10.33
CA ILE A 338 5.35 1.56 -9.48
C ILE A 338 4.29 2.33 -8.70
N GLY A 339 3.87 1.79 -7.57
CA GLY A 339 2.82 2.36 -6.71
C GLY A 339 3.19 3.69 -6.05
N GLY A 340 2.69 3.91 -4.85
CA GLY A 340 2.96 5.11 -4.06
C GLY A 340 4.16 5.01 -3.12
N GLY A 341 4.22 5.95 -2.17
CA GLY A 341 5.25 6.00 -1.13
C GLY A 341 5.14 4.87 -0.11
N SER A 342 6.21 4.65 0.62
CA SER A 342 6.20 3.70 1.75
C SER A 342 5.32 4.21 2.88
N ALA A 343 4.66 3.30 3.59
CA ALA A 343 3.66 3.61 4.61
C ALA A 343 2.53 4.53 4.12
N SER A 344 2.13 4.35 2.87
CA SER A 344 0.98 5.02 2.24
C SER A 344 -0.19 4.06 2.07
N THR A 345 -1.32 4.60 1.63
CA THR A 345 -2.49 3.81 1.26
C THR A 345 -2.33 3.09 -0.09
N ALA A 346 -1.36 3.49 -0.92
CA ALA A 346 -1.07 2.88 -2.21
C ALA A 346 -0.40 1.50 -2.07
N GLY A 347 -0.68 0.58 -2.99
CA GLY A 347 -0.06 -0.74 -3.09
C GLY A 347 1.14 -0.81 -4.03
N GLY A 348 1.45 -1.98 -4.54
CA GLY A 348 2.51 -2.23 -5.52
C GLY A 348 3.93 -2.05 -5.00
N VAL A 349 4.90 -2.05 -5.92
CA VAL A 349 6.30 -1.71 -5.65
C VAL A 349 6.40 -0.22 -5.30
N LYS A 350 7.05 0.12 -4.20
CA LYS A 350 7.08 1.50 -3.73
C LYS A 350 7.96 2.40 -4.62
N VAL A 351 7.58 3.68 -4.74
CA VAL A 351 8.38 4.67 -5.51
C VAL A 351 9.81 4.77 -5.01
N THR A 352 10.03 4.61 -3.71
CA THR A 352 11.38 4.59 -3.13
C THR A 352 12.18 3.36 -3.57
N THR A 353 11.54 2.19 -3.67
CA THR A 353 12.14 0.96 -4.20
C THR A 353 12.57 1.16 -5.66
N PHE A 354 11.67 1.68 -6.48
CA PHE A 354 11.97 2.00 -7.88
C PHE A 354 13.09 3.03 -8.02
N ALA A 355 13.02 4.13 -7.25
CA ALA A 355 14.04 5.17 -7.27
C ALA A 355 15.43 4.65 -6.88
N VAL A 356 15.52 3.78 -5.87
CA VAL A 356 16.78 3.14 -5.47
C VAL A 356 17.35 2.30 -6.59
N LEU A 357 16.53 1.54 -7.32
CA LEU A 357 16.96 0.72 -8.46
C LEU A 357 17.46 1.61 -9.62
N VAL A 358 16.74 2.68 -9.95
CA VAL A 358 17.16 3.61 -11.00
C VAL A 358 18.49 4.29 -10.63
N LEU A 359 18.62 4.74 -9.39
CA LEU A 359 19.86 5.35 -8.90
C LEU A 359 21.02 4.36 -8.89
N ALA A 360 20.77 3.07 -8.59
CA ALA A 360 21.78 2.02 -8.67
C ALA A 360 22.28 1.83 -10.10
N VAL A 361 21.38 1.80 -11.08
CA VAL A 361 21.73 1.69 -12.51
C VAL A 361 22.54 2.92 -12.96
N ILE A 362 22.14 4.12 -12.54
CA ILE A 362 22.86 5.36 -12.87
C ILE A 362 24.26 5.36 -12.26
N ALA A 363 24.41 4.96 -10.99
CA ALA A 363 25.70 4.88 -10.32
C ALA A 363 26.64 3.87 -11.01
N GLU A 364 26.12 2.69 -11.36
CA GLU A 364 26.86 1.68 -12.09
C GLU A 364 27.32 2.19 -13.47
N ALA A 365 26.41 2.85 -14.22
CA ALA A 365 26.73 3.43 -15.53
C ALA A 365 27.79 4.54 -15.46
N ARG A 366 27.91 5.23 -14.32
CA ARG A 366 28.94 6.26 -14.08
C ARG A 366 30.23 5.69 -13.50
N GLY A 367 30.25 4.44 -13.06
CA GLY A 367 31.37 3.83 -12.35
C GLY A 367 31.53 4.32 -10.90
N ASP A 368 30.46 4.84 -10.31
CA ASP A 368 30.46 5.34 -8.93
C ASP A 368 30.47 4.14 -7.96
N ARG A 369 31.31 4.18 -6.93
CA ARG A 369 31.38 3.14 -5.89
C ARG A 369 30.15 3.14 -4.98
N ASP A 370 29.58 4.30 -4.75
CA ASP A 370 28.47 4.53 -3.84
C ASP A 370 27.30 5.18 -4.56
N ILE A 371 26.09 4.83 -4.13
CA ILE A 371 24.88 5.48 -4.62
C ILE A 371 24.59 6.67 -3.72
N GLU A 372 24.73 7.87 -4.28
CA GLU A 372 24.51 9.12 -3.56
C GLU A 372 23.39 9.94 -4.20
N THR A 373 22.52 10.48 -3.36
CA THR A 373 21.47 11.40 -3.79
C THR A 373 21.10 12.36 -2.66
N PHE A 374 20.78 13.60 -3.00
CA PHE A 374 20.45 14.66 -2.04
C PHE A 374 21.47 14.82 -0.88
N GLY A 375 22.77 14.58 -1.15
CA GLY A 375 23.82 14.65 -0.14
C GLY A 375 23.80 13.51 0.88
N ARG A 376 23.20 12.37 0.56
CA ARG A 376 23.14 11.17 1.39
C ARG A 376 23.50 9.93 0.57
N ARG A 377 24.13 8.96 1.22
CA ARG A 377 24.47 7.65 0.66
C ARG A 377 23.37 6.64 0.95
N ILE A 378 23.02 5.84 -0.07
CA ILE A 378 22.06 4.74 0.04
C ILE A 378 22.84 3.46 0.37
N PRO A 379 22.48 2.73 1.44
CA PRO A 379 23.21 1.51 1.81
C PRO A 379 22.91 0.36 0.84
N THR A 380 23.88 -0.51 0.61
CA THR A 380 23.77 -1.70 -0.27
C THR A 380 22.63 -2.64 0.15
N SER A 381 22.30 -2.69 1.44
CA SER A 381 21.16 -3.47 1.95
C SER A 381 19.82 -3.00 1.36
N ALA A 382 19.65 -1.70 1.14
CA ALA A 382 18.44 -1.14 0.52
C ALA A 382 18.32 -1.60 -0.95
N ILE A 383 19.44 -1.67 -1.68
CA ILE A 383 19.45 -2.14 -3.07
C ILE A 383 19.06 -3.62 -3.13
N ARG A 384 19.67 -4.47 -2.30
CA ARG A 384 19.35 -5.91 -2.26
C ARG A 384 17.87 -6.14 -1.92
N LEU A 385 17.33 -5.39 -0.98
CA LEU A 385 15.92 -5.46 -0.61
C LEU A 385 15.02 -5.01 -1.77
N SER A 386 15.37 -3.93 -2.45
CA SER A 386 14.64 -3.40 -3.61
C SER A 386 14.60 -4.41 -4.75
N VAL A 387 15.72 -5.05 -5.07
CA VAL A 387 15.81 -6.11 -6.09
C VAL A 387 14.94 -7.31 -5.70
N ALA A 388 15.04 -7.78 -4.46
CA ALA A 388 14.28 -8.94 -4.00
C ALA A 388 12.76 -8.72 -4.07
N VAL A 389 12.28 -7.57 -3.57
CA VAL A 389 10.84 -7.24 -3.57
C VAL A 389 10.32 -7.09 -5.01
N SER A 390 11.09 -6.43 -5.89
CA SER A 390 10.69 -6.22 -7.28
C SER A 390 10.64 -7.53 -8.08
N LEU A 391 11.64 -8.40 -7.93
CA LEU A 391 11.68 -9.69 -8.63
C LEU A 391 10.57 -10.63 -8.15
N LEU A 392 10.30 -10.69 -6.85
CA LEU A 392 9.20 -11.49 -6.31
C LEU A 392 7.84 -10.99 -6.81
N GLY A 393 7.64 -9.68 -6.85
CA GLY A 393 6.41 -9.09 -7.40
C GLY A 393 6.23 -9.41 -8.88
N LEU A 394 7.28 -9.23 -9.68
CA LEU A 394 7.26 -9.55 -11.10
C LEU A 394 6.99 -11.04 -11.36
N ALA A 395 7.64 -11.94 -10.61
CA ALA A 395 7.41 -13.37 -10.73
C ALA A 395 5.97 -13.75 -10.41
N LEU A 396 5.37 -13.16 -9.36
CA LEU A 396 3.99 -13.41 -8.99
C LEU A 396 3.02 -12.95 -10.08
N VAL A 397 3.23 -11.75 -10.64
CA VAL A 397 2.44 -11.24 -11.76
C VAL A 397 2.58 -12.17 -12.97
N ALA A 398 3.81 -12.55 -13.35
CA ALA A 398 4.05 -13.43 -14.51
C ALA A 398 3.32 -14.77 -14.38
N VAL A 399 3.43 -15.44 -13.24
CA VAL A 399 2.72 -16.71 -12.97
C VAL A 399 1.21 -16.52 -13.07
N SER A 400 0.69 -15.43 -12.50
CA SER A 400 -0.75 -15.15 -12.51
C SER A 400 -1.27 -14.83 -13.91
N VAL A 401 -0.50 -14.12 -14.73
CA VAL A 401 -0.83 -13.89 -16.15
C VAL A 401 -0.96 -15.21 -16.90
N VAL A 402 0.00 -16.14 -16.73
CA VAL A 402 -0.07 -17.46 -17.37
C VAL A 402 -1.31 -18.23 -16.91
N LEU A 403 -1.63 -18.20 -15.62
CA LEU A 403 -2.83 -18.86 -15.09
C LEU A 403 -4.12 -18.24 -15.68
N LEU A 404 -4.23 -16.92 -15.73
CA LEU A 404 -5.41 -16.24 -16.27
C LEU A 404 -5.57 -16.46 -17.77
N LEU A 405 -4.48 -16.45 -18.54
CA LEU A 405 -4.51 -16.79 -19.97
C LEU A 405 -4.96 -18.24 -20.22
N SER A 406 -4.66 -19.18 -19.30
CA SER A 406 -5.14 -20.55 -19.42
C SER A 406 -6.61 -20.74 -19.08
N MET A 407 -7.22 -19.78 -18.40
CA MET A 407 -8.61 -19.82 -17.93
C MET A 407 -9.55 -18.95 -18.77
N THR A 408 -9.02 -18.12 -19.68
CA THR A 408 -9.79 -17.11 -20.44
C THR A 408 -9.31 -17.05 -21.88
N ASP A 409 -10.14 -16.51 -22.77
CA ASP A 409 -9.82 -16.28 -24.19
C ASP A 409 -9.39 -14.84 -24.48
N TYR A 410 -9.07 -14.05 -23.44
CA TYR A 410 -8.61 -12.67 -23.61
C TYR A 410 -7.16 -12.60 -24.07
N THR A 411 -6.80 -11.48 -24.70
CA THR A 411 -5.44 -11.19 -25.15
C THR A 411 -4.50 -10.88 -24.00
N LEU A 412 -3.20 -11.01 -24.23
CA LEU A 412 -2.18 -10.79 -23.21
C LEU A 412 -2.22 -9.39 -22.60
N ASP A 413 -2.46 -8.36 -23.42
CA ASP A 413 -2.52 -6.96 -22.97
C ASP A 413 -3.65 -6.72 -21.95
N ILE A 414 -4.84 -7.28 -22.23
CA ILE A 414 -6.00 -7.17 -21.33
C ILE A 414 -5.75 -7.94 -20.03
N ILE A 415 -5.25 -9.17 -20.10
CA ILE A 415 -4.98 -9.98 -18.91
C ILE A 415 -3.83 -9.41 -18.08
N LEU A 416 -2.79 -8.90 -18.73
CA LEU A 416 -1.68 -8.24 -18.05
C LEU A 416 -2.18 -7.03 -17.27
N PHE A 417 -3.03 -6.20 -17.88
CA PHE A 417 -3.61 -5.02 -17.27
C PHE A 417 -4.40 -5.35 -15.99
N GLU A 418 -5.33 -6.31 -16.06
CA GLU A 418 -6.11 -6.75 -14.90
C GLU A 418 -5.22 -7.35 -13.78
N THR A 419 -4.23 -8.16 -14.19
CA THR A 419 -3.32 -8.84 -13.26
C THR A 419 -2.45 -7.82 -12.51
N VAL A 420 -1.87 -6.87 -13.23
CA VAL A 420 -1.03 -5.80 -12.66
C VAL A 420 -1.87 -4.90 -11.77
N SER A 421 -3.07 -4.52 -12.21
CA SER A 421 -4.00 -3.70 -11.42
C SER A 421 -4.38 -4.38 -10.10
N ALA A 422 -4.65 -5.68 -10.12
CA ALA A 422 -4.96 -6.44 -8.91
C ALA A 422 -3.75 -6.55 -7.97
N PHE A 423 -2.57 -6.94 -8.50
CA PHE A 423 -1.35 -7.07 -7.70
C PHE A 423 -0.90 -5.72 -7.09
N ALA A 424 -0.89 -4.68 -7.88
CA ALA A 424 -0.52 -3.34 -7.43
C ALA A 424 -1.62 -2.65 -6.62
N THR A 425 -2.76 -3.30 -6.46
CA THR A 425 -3.97 -2.77 -5.79
C THR A 425 -4.35 -1.38 -6.29
N VAL A 426 -4.41 -1.22 -7.61
CA VAL A 426 -4.73 0.06 -8.27
C VAL A 426 -6.23 0.21 -8.51
N GLY A 427 -6.87 -0.81 -9.09
CA GLY A 427 -8.31 -0.81 -9.33
C GLY A 427 -8.74 -0.39 -10.73
N LEU A 428 -7.82 0.00 -11.61
CA LEU A 428 -8.14 0.18 -13.02
C LEU A 428 -8.52 -1.15 -13.66
N SER A 429 -9.54 -1.15 -14.49
CA SER A 429 -10.01 -2.34 -15.24
C SER A 429 -10.34 -1.97 -16.68
N THR A 430 -10.08 -2.88 -17.58
CA THR A 430 -10.57 -2.82 -18.96
C THR A 430 -12.05 -3.17 -19.09
N GLY A 431 -12.72 -3.44 -17.95
CA GLY A 431 -14.13 -3.80 -17.88
C GLY A 431 -14.40 -5.30 -17.86
N ILE A 432 -13.37 -6.15 -17.89
CA ILE A 432 -13.56 -7.62 -17.91
C ILE A 432 -13.76 -8.23 -16.52
N THR A 433 -13.41 -7.55 -15.43
CA THR A 433 -13.46 -8.09 -14.06
C THR A 433 -14.80 -8.74 -13.70
N PRO A 434 -15.99 -8.14 -13.98
CA PRO A 434 -17.28 -8.73 -13.66
C PRO A 434 -17.56 -10.05 -14.39
N ILE A 435 -17.08 -10.18 -15.62
CA ILE A 435 -17.38 -11.30 -16.53
C ILE A 435 -16.33 -12.41 -16.52
N LEU A 436 -15.28 -12.26 -15.71
CA LEU A 436 -14.25 -13.29 -15.54
C LEU A 436 -14.84 -14.58 -14.93
N PRO A 437 -14.33 -15.76 -15.34
CA PRO A 437 -14.71 -17.02 -14.70
C PRO A 437 -14.30 -17.05 -13.22
N THR A 438 -15.02 -17.85 -12.44
CA THR A 438 -14.81 -17.94 -10.97
C THR A 438 -13.37 -18.21 -10.59
N GLY A 439 -12.68 -19.12 -11.29
CA GLY A 439 -11.26 -19.41 -11.05
C GLY A 439 -10.37 -18.21 -11.23
N ALA A 440 -10.60 -17.40 -12.26
CA ALA A 440 -9.84 -16.17 -12.52
C ALA A 440 -10.11 -15.10 -11.42
N LYS A 441 -11.34 -14.99 -10.94
CA LYS A 441 -11.68 -14.11 -9.82
C LYS A 441 -10.90 -14.48 -8.54
N TYR A 442 -10.74 -15.78 -8.24
CA TYR A 442 -9.91 -16.23 -7.10
C TYR A 442 -8.43 -15.90 -7.27
N VAL A 443 -7.89 -15.98 -8.49
CA VAL A 443 -6.50 -15.55 -8.76
C VAL A 443 -6.34 -14.05 -8.48
N LEU A 444 -7.28 -13.21 -8.92
CA LEU A 444 -7.26 -11.78 -8.65
C LEU A 444 -7.42 -11.47 -7.15
N ILE A 445 -8.29 -12.19 -6.43
CA ILE A 445 -8.44 -12.10 -4.96
C ILE A 445 -7.09 -12.35 -4.27
N PHE A 446 -6.41 -13.43 -4.65
CA PHE A 446 -5.10 -13.75 -4.12
C PHE A 446 -4.07 -12.66 -4.43
N LEU A 447 -4.07 -12.14 -5.65
CA LEU A 447 -3.15 -11.07 -6.07
C LEU A 447 -3.38 -9.77 -5.29
N MET A 448 -4.62 -9.34 -5.09
CA MET A 448 -4.94 -8.16 -4.29
C MET A 448 -4.43 -8.30 -2.85
N PHE A 449 -4.64 -9.46 -2.25
CA PHE A 449 -4.15 -9.76 -0.91
C PHE A 449 -2.61 -9.80 -0.85
N ALA A 450 -1.97 -10.53 -1.77
CA ALA A 450 -0.52 -10.65 -1.85
C ALA A 450 0.16 -9.32 -2.16
N GLY A 451 -0.40 -8.53 -3.06
CA GLY A 451 0.12 -7.21 -3.42
C GLY A 451 0.03 -6.21 -2.27
N ARG A 452 -1.06 -6.27 -1.50
CA ARG A 452 -1.27 -5.38 -0.35
C ARG A 452 -0.37 -5.72 0.83
N THR A 453 -0.33 -6.98 1.20
CA THR A 453 0.38 -7.45 2.39
C THR A 453 1.81 -7.92 2.08
N GLY A 454 2.04 -8.47 0.88
CA GLY A 454 3.27 -9.17 0.52
C GLY A 454 4.48 -8.26 0.42
N SER A 455 4.39 -7.16 -0.28
CA SER A 455 5.52 -6.22 -0.45
C SER A 455 6.07 -5.72 0.89
N MET A 456 5.17 -5.44 1.84
CA MET A 456 5.51 -4.94 3.16
C MET A 456 6.03 -6.05 4.10
N THR A 457 5.37 -7.21 4.10
CA THR A 457 5.75 -8.34 4.96
C THR A 457 7.04 -9.00 4.50
N VAL A 458 7.26 -9.12 3.17
CA VAL A 458 8.51 -9.61 2.59
C VAL A 458 9.65 -8.64 2.90
N ALA A 459 9.45 -7.34 2.70
CA ALA A 459 10.45 -6.33 3.02
C ALA A 459 10.85 -6.38 4.51
N ALA A 460 9.87 -6.46 5.41
CA ALA A 460 10.13 -6.57 6.85
C ALA A 460 10.80 -7.90 7.22
N ALA A 461 10.35 -9.02 6.67
CA ALA A 461 10.93 -10.34 6.93
C ALA A 461 12.40 -10.42 6.47
N LEU A 462 12.72 -9.86 5.31
CA LEU A 462 14.08 -9.81 4.77
C LEU A 462 14.97 -8.84 5.55
N ALA A 463 14.45 -7.66 5.93
CA ALA A 463 15.20 -6.67 6.69
C ALA A 463 15.54 -7.14 8.12
N LEU A 464 14.65 -7.93 8.75
CA LEU A 464 14.84 -8.47 10.10
C LEU A 464 15.64 -9.78 10.12
N ARG A 465 15.86 -10.42 8.96
CA ARG A 465 16.57 -11.69 8.86
C ARG A 465 18.07 -11.44 8.78
N GLN A 466 18.74 -11.33 9.91
CA GLN A 466 20.21 -11.32 9.97
C GLN A 466 20.73 -12.75 10.18
N ARG A 467 21.31 -13.32 9.14
CA ARG A 467 22.07 -14.57 9.23
C ARG A 467 23.55 -14.22 9.26
N SER A 468 24.11 -14.09 10.46
CA SER A 468 25.56 -13.96 10.61
C SER A 468 26.20 -15.32 10.28
N ARG A 469 26.91 -15.41 9.18
CA ARG A 469 27.80 -16.54 8.92
C ARG A 469 29.14 -16.24 9.55
N VAL A 470 29.65 -17.18 10.34
CA VAL A 470 30.97 -17.09 11.00
C VAL A 470 32.10 -17.18 9.95
N ILE A 471 31.86 -17.83 8.81
CA ILE A 471 32.82 -18.01 7.73
C ILE A 471 32.25 -17.36 6.46
N ARG A 472 33.02 -16.47 5.85
CA ARG A 472 32.76 -15.95 4.48
C ARG A 472 33.45 -16.88 3.49
N MET A 473 32.71 -17.32 2.45
CA MET A 473 33.27 -18.01 1.33
C MET A 473 34.16 -17.10 0.49
N PRO A 474 35.18 -17.59 -0.21
CA PRO A 474 35.95 -16.80 -1.18
C PRO A 474 35.04 -16.16 -2.22
N GLU A 475 35.38 -14.93 -2.62
CA GLU A 475 34.64 -14.21 -3.67
C GLU A 475 35.13 -14.73 -5.04
N GLU A 476 34.19 -15.18 -5.85
CA GLU A 476 34.39 -15.51 -7.26
C GLU A 476 33.35 -14.76 -8.07
N GLN A 477 33.78 -14.07 -9.11
CA GLN A 477 32.89 -13.27 -9.96
C GLN A 477 32.42 -14.13 -11.14
N PRO A 478 31.10 -14.40 -11.26
CA PRO A 478 30.56 -14.97 -12.49
C PRO A 478 30.65 -13.93 -13.61
N ILE A 479 30.81 -14.38 -14.83
CA ILE A 479 30.74 -13.51 -16.02
C ILE A 479 29.28 -13.03 -16.13
N ILE A 480 29.08 -11.74 -15.99
CA ILE A 480 27.79 -11.09 -16.21
C ILE A 480 27.87 -10.47 -17.62
N GLY A 481 27.17 -11.10 -18.58
CA GLY A 481 27.20 -10.75 -19.99
C GLY A 481 26.42 -9.54 -20.39
#